data_19680ebc52ba5a64cc8e0c85b0b526a8
#
_entry.id   19680ebc52ba5a64cc8e0c85b0b526a8
#
_cell.length_a   1.000
_cell.length_b   1.000
_cell.length_c   1.000
_cell.angle_alpha   90.00
_cell.angle_beta   90.00
_cell.angle_gamma   90.00
#
_symmetry.space_group_name_H-M   'P 1'
#
loop_
_entity.id
_entity.type
_entity.pdbx_description
1 polymer ?
#
loop_
_entity_poly.entity_id
_entity_poly.type
_entity_poly.pdbx_seq_one_letter_code
_entity_poly.pdbx_strand_id
1 'polypeptide(L)'
;MVKKLFYFDEKYNVYDKTYYGTGGISQVYLGLSVDIANHLALGINGYYMFGNINHYKAVNYTESELTTTNTVMLNNLYIRSFNARFGLQYHETIGNKHKFNIGTIYEFRSGMNGKFEQTTTGTDTLVVNSSELFEMPSLYGGGVMYTYDDRLMIGADFMYQEYSKALYYGKRDTLANRMKISLGAEYTHDPRGRKYIDRMSWRIGANYNSSYAKINGKQAGDFSITFGLGLPLRTSKTVINVNFEYGNAGGMTAALKENYFKFGLNFSLNETWFVKAKVR
;
A
#
# COMPACT_ATOMS: atom_id res chain seq x y z
N MET A 1 -3.32 16.65 -0.45
CA MET A 1 -3.63 15.47 -1.27
C MET A 1 -3.07 15.69 -2.67
N VAL A 2 -2.03 14.96 -3.08
CA VAL A 2 -1.41 15.13 -4.40
C VAL A 2 -2.23 14.37 -5.42
N LYS A 3 -2.90 15.06 -6.34
CA LYS A 3 -3.56 14.44 -7.49
C LYS A 3 -2.47 13.86 -8.39
N LYS A 4 -2.34 12.55 -8.48
CA LYS A 4 -1.47 11.90 -9.46
C LYS A 4 -2.09 12.11 -10.83
N LEU A 5 -1.36 12.78 -11.71
CA LEU A 5 -1.68 12.91 -13.12
C LEU A 5 -0.97 11.78 -13.87
N PHE A 6 -1.75 11.03 -14.62
CA PHE A 6 -1.22 10.03 -15.55
C PHE A 6 -1.54 10.49 -16.97
N TYR A 7 -0.54 10.55 -17.83
CA TYR A 7 -0.66 10.91 -19.24
C TYR A 7 0.21 9.97 -20.09
N PHE A 8 -0.37 9.43 -21.15
CA PHE A 8 0.32 8.54 -22.07
C PHE A 8 -0.24 8.69 -23.48
N ASP A 9 0.65 8.80 -24.49
CA ASP A 9 0.30 8.87 -25.90
C ASP A 9 0.89 7.69 -26.68
N GLU A 10 0.05 7.03 -27.47
CA GLU A 10 0.46 6.05 -28.48
C GLU A 10 0.21 6.64 -29.86
N LYS A 11 1.27 6.76 -30.66
CA LYS A 11 1.19 7.27 -32.02
C LYS A 11 1.22 6.14 -33.03
N TYR A 12 0.23 6.18 -33.94
CA TYR A 12 0.13 5.29 -35.08
C TYR A 12 0.09 6.14 -36.35
N ASN A 13 0.36 5.52 -37.52
CA ASN A 13 0.42 6.26 -38.78
C ASN A 13 -0.89 6.99 -39.15
N VAL A 14 -2.03 6.47 -38.74
CA VAL A 14 -3.37 6.94 -39.13
C VAL A 14 -4.13 7.58 -37.96
N TYR A 15 -3.75 7.30 -36.70
CA TYR A 15 -4.43 7.83 -35.51
C TYR A 15 -3.50 7.89 -34.31
N ASP A 16 -3.78 8.79 -33.39
CA ASP A 16 -3.14 8.90 -32.08
C ASP A 16 -4.12 8.50 -30.99
N LYS A 17 -3.65 7.74 -30.00
CA LYS A 17 -4.40 7.44 -28.78
C LYS A 17 -3.82 8.19 -27.61
N THR A 18 -4.63 8.97 -26.95
CA THR A 18 -4.28 9.69 -25.72
C THR A 18 -5.00 9.09 -24.54
N TYR A 19 -4.25 8.78 -23.49
CA TYR A 19 -4.77 8.29 -22.21
C TYR A 19 -4.42 9.29 -21.11
N TYR A 20 -5.39 9.58 -20.30
CA TYR A 20 -5.24 10.53 -19.20
C TYR A 20 -6.02 10.04 -17.97
N GLY A 21 -5.38 10.08 -16.80
CA GLY A 21 -6.00 9.67 -15.54
C GLY A 21 -5.77 10.67 -14.42
N THR A 22 -6.83 11.00 -13.70
CA THR A 22 -6.79 11.87 -12.53
C THR A 22 -7.62 11.32 -11.39
N GLY A 23 -7.38 11.86 -10.19
CA GLY A 23 -8.15 11.54 -9.01
C GLY A 23 -7.43 10.63 -8.04
N GLY A 24 -8.20 10.01 -7.16
CA GLY A 24 -7.71 9.07 -6.15
C GLY A 24 -8.77 8.74 -5.11
N ILE A 25 -8.50 7.68 -4.36
CA ILE A 25 -9.35 7.22 -3.26
C ILE A 25 -8.63 7.55 -1.96
N SER A 26 -9.37 8.16 -1.04
CA SER A 26 -8.95 8.42 0.34
C SER A 26 -9.70 7.47 1.27
N GLN A 27 -9.10 7.17 2.42
CA GLN A 27 -9.78 6.42 3.46
C GLN A 27 -9.61 7.08 4.84
N VAL A 28 -10.66 6.99 5.63
CA VAL A 28 -10.65 7.26 7.07
C VAL A 28 -10.91 5.94 7.77
N TYR A 29 -10.17 5.65 8.80
CA TYR A 29 -10.31 4.39 9.54
C TYR A 29 -10.36 4.61 11.04
N LEU A 30 -11.05 3.69 11.72
CA LEU A 30 -11.09 3.57 13.17
C LEU A 30 -10.86 2.11 13.53
N GLY A 31 -9.92 1.87 14.46
CA GLY A 31 -9.59 0.55 14.95
C GLY A 31 -9.87 0.40 16.43
N LEU A 32 -10.36 -0.77 16.82
CA LEU A 32 -10.53 -1.20 18.20
C LEU A 32 -9.84 -2.54 18.38
N SER A 33 -9.21 -2.73 19.52
CA SER A 33 -8.64 -4.01 19.91
C SER A 33 -8.91 -4.31 21.37
N VAL A 34 -9.01 -5.60 21.70
CA VAL A 34 -9.22 -6.10 23.04
C VAL A 34 -8.36 -7.33 23.28
N ASP A 35 -7.75 -7.40 24.45
CA ASP A 35 -7.08 -8.61 24.93
C ASP A 35 -8.15 -9.59 25.41
N ILE A 36 -8.32 -10.71 24.70
CA ILE A 36 -9.28 -11.76 25.04
C ILE A 36 -8.67 -12.79 26.00
N ALA A 37 -7.34 -12.84 26.06
CA ALA A 37 -6.57 -13.64 27.01
C ALA A 37 -5.22 -12.96 27.26
N ASN A 38 -4.46 -13.43 28.25
CA ASN A 38 -3.17 -12.84 28.65
C ASN A 38 -2.17 -12.64 27.49
N HIS A 39 -2.27 -13.44 26.44
CA HIS A 39 -1.34 -13.46 25.32
C HIS A 39 -2.03 -13.29 23.97
N LEU A 40 -3.35 -13.11 23.95
CA LEU A 40 -4.14 -13.11 22.71
C LEU A 40 -5.01 -11.86 22.63
N ALA A 41 -4.81 -11.06 21.57
CA ALA A 41 -5.59 -9.87 21.28
C ALA A 41 -6.36 -10.04 19.98
N LEU A 42 -7.61 -9.57 19.96
CA LEU A 42 -8.47 -9.48 18.80
C LEU A 42 -8.65 -8.02 18.41
N GLY A 43 -8.56 -7.72 17.12
CA GLY A 43 -8.73 -6.37 16.60
C GLY A 43 -9.69 -6.31 15.42
N ILE A 44 -10.36 -5.17 15.29
CA ILE A 44 -11.17 -4.83 14.13
C ILE A 44 -10.85 -3.40 13.70
N ASN A 45 -10.62 -3.19 12.40
CA ASN A 45 -10.49 -1.89 11.78
C ASN A 45 -11.64 -1.69 10.80
N GLY A 46 -12.56 -0.76 11.12
CA GLY A 46 -13.54 -0.26 10.16
C GLY A 46 -12.95 0.91 9.38
N TYR A 47 -13.16 0.95 8.08
CA TYR A 47 -12.71 2.07 7.26
C TYR A 47 -13.71 2.46 6.18
N TYR A 48 -13.80 3.76 5.95
CA TYR A 48 -14.63 4.38 4.94
C TYR A 48 -13.75 4.93 3.83
N MET A 49 -13.98 4.45 2.62
CA MET A 49 -13.29 4.88 1.39
C MET A 49 -14.17 5.85 0.63
N PHE A 50 -13.57 6.93 0.15
CA PHE A 50 -14.25 7.94 -0.65
C PHE A 50 -13.29 8.59 -1.64
N GLY A 51 -13.83 9.03 -2.77
CA GLY A 51 -13.07 9.72 -3.79
C GLY A 51 -13.61 9.48 -5.19
N ASN A 52 -12.89 10.02 -6.17
CA ASN A 52 -13.20 9.82 -7.58
C ASN A 52 -11.94 9.54 -8.39
N ILE A 53 -12.08 8.68 -9.37
CA ILE A 53 -11.07 8.38 -10.38
C ILE A 53 -11.68 8.66 -11.74
N ASN A 54 -11.01 9.49 -12.53
CA ASN A 54 -11.43 9.84 -13.87
C ASN A 54 -10.40 9.30 -14.87
N HIS A 55 -10.85 8.50 -15.82
CA HIS A 55 -10.06 8.02 -16.93
C HIS A 55 -10.60 8.60 -18.23
N TYR A 56 -9.71 9.24 -18.97
CA TYR A 56 -9.95 9.78 -20.29
C TYR A 56 -9.19 8.95 -21.32
N LYS A 57 -9.87 8.59 -22.40
CA LYS A 57 -9.26 7.96 -23.57
C LYS A 57 -9.77 8.67 -24.80
N ALA A 58 -8.86 9.18 -25.64
CA ALA A 58 -9.22 9.75 -26.94
C ALA A 58 -8.53 8.97 -28.06
N VAL A 59 -9.21 8.84 -29.19
CA VAL A 59 -8.65 8.37 -30.44
C VAL A 59 -8.84 9.50 -31.46
N ASN A 60 -7.73 10.11 -31.88
CA ASN A 60 -7.70 11.21 -32.82
C ASN A 60 -7.15 10.69 -34.16
N TYR A 61 -7.90 10.81 -35.23
CA TYR A 61 -7.47 10.41 -36.57
C TYR A 61 -6.67 11.53 -37.20
N THR A 62 -5.52 11.20 -37.81
CA THR A 62 -4.55 12.17 -38.34
C THR A 62 -4.82 12.50 -39.81
N GLU A 63 -5.54 11.64 -40.55
CA GLU A 63 -5.86 11.89 -41.97
C GLU A 63 -7.27 12.47 -42.13
N SER A 64 -7.37 13.64 -42.74
CA SER A 64 -8.61 14.38 -42.95
C SER A 64 -9.51 13.81 -44.08
N GLU A 65 -9.09 12.79 -44.78
CA GLU A 65 -9.86 12.14 -45.86
C GLU A 65 -10.79 11.02 -45.37
N LEU A 66 -10.59 10.56 -44.11
CA LEU A 66 -11.48 9.59 -43.50
C LEU A 66 -12.66 10.33 -42.85
N THR A 67 -13.89 9.99 -43.23
CA THR A 67 -15.13 10.44 -42.56
C THR A 67 -15.25 9.94 -41.11
N THR A 68 -14.15 9.68 -40.45
CA THR A 68 -14.04 9.10 -39.10
C THR A 68 -14.01 10.21 -38.06
N THR A 69 -14.97 10.20 -37.16
CA THR A 69 -15.06 11.18 -36.06
C THR A 69 -14.13 10.80 -34.93
N ASN A 70 -13.39 11.77 -34.38
CA ASN A 70 -12.62 11.58 -33.17
C ASN A 70 -13.50 11.06 -32.03
N THR A 71 -13.07 10.00 -31.37
CA THR A 71 -13.83 9.36 -30.30
C THR A 71 -13.20 9.65 -28.96
N VAL A 72 -13.98 10.18 -28.05
CA VAL A 72 -13.58 10.42 -26.67
C VAL A 72 -14.42 9.55 -25.73
N MET A 73 -13.75 8.83 -24.83
CA MET A 73 -14.35 8.03 -23.77
C MET A 73 -13.92 8.59 -22.42
N LEU A 74 -14.89 8.97 -21.60
CA LEU A 74 -14.71 9.43 -20.22
C LEU A 74 -15.29 8.38 -19.28
N ASN A 75 -14.47 7.85 -18.38
CA ASN A 75 -14.88 6.95 -17.32
C ASN A 75 -14.68 7.65 -15.97
N ASN A 76 -15.75 7.91 -15.26
CA ASN A 76 -15.75 8.53 -13.95
C ASN A 76 -16.21 7.51 -12.91
N LEU A 77 -15.36 7.16 -11.99
CA LEU A 77 -15.64 6.25 -10.88
C LEU A 77 -15.70 7.03 -9.57
N TYR A 78 -16.89 7.13 -8.98
CA TYR A 78 -17.13 7.73 -7.67
C TYR A 78 -17.29 6.63 -6.65
N ILE A 79 -16.49 6.65 -5.58
CA ILE A 79 -16.48 5.62 -4.53
C ILE A 79 -16.91 6.23 -3.21
N ARG A 80 -17.83 5.52 -2.53
CA ARG A 80 -18.28 5.75 -1.16
C ARG A 80 -18.57 4.41 -0.55
N SER A 81 -17.55 3.75 -0.01
CA SER A 81 -17.66 2.35 0.44
C SER A 81 -17.10 2.19 1.83
N PHE A 82 -17.76 1.37 2.62
CA PHE A 82 -17.29 0.93 3.94
C PHE A 82 -16.75 -0.49 3.86
N ASN A 83 -15.65 -0.76 4.56
CA ASN A 83 -15.11 -2.11 4.69
C ASN A 83 -14.50 -2.31 6.08
N ALA A 84 -14.21 -3.56 6.44
CA ALA A 84 -13.64 -3.91 7.73
C ALA A 84 -12.54 -4.95 7.57
N ARG A 85 -11.50 -4.82 8.42
CA ARG A 85 -10.38 -5.77 8.53
C ARG A 85 -10.34 -6.32 9.94
N PHE A 86 -10.20 -7.62 10.05
CA PHE A 86 -10.08 -8.34 11.30
C PHE A 86 -8.62 -8.72 11.53
N GLY A 87 -8.19 -8.69 12.77
CA GLY A 87 -6.85 -9.05 13.18
C GLY A 87 -6.85 -9.93 14.42
N LEU A 88 -5.92 -10.85 14.49
CA LEU A 88 -5.65 -11.67 15.67
C LEU A 88 -4.14 -11.58 15.92
N GLN A 89 -3.76 -11.32 17.16
CA GLN A 89 -2.37 -11.24 17.59
C GLN A 89 -2.13 -12.10 18.80
N TYR A 90 -1.10 -12.92 18.74
CA TYR A 90 -0.54 -13.65 19.88
C TYR A 90 0.81 -13.04 20.24
N HIS A 91 1.04 -12.81 21.54
CA HIS A 91 2.31 -12.33 22.04
C HIS A 91 2.74 -13.13 23.28
N GLU A 92 4.04 -13.40 23.38
CA GLU A 92 4.62 -14.19 24.46
C GLU A 92 6.00 -13.64 24.83
N THR A 93 6.31 -13.65 26.13
CA THR A 93 7.62 -13.28 26.64
C THR A 93 8.20 -14.40 27.47
N ILE A 94 9.30 -14.97 27.02
CA ILE A 94 9.98 -16.09 27.66
C ILE A 94 11.26 -15.59 28.33
N GLY A 95 11.36 -15.76 29.64
CA GLY A 95 12.58 -15.47 30.42
C GLY A 95 13.04 -14.02 30.33
N ASN A 96 12.15 -13.05 30.27
CA ASN A 96 12.41 -11.60 30.22
C ASN A 96 13.23 -11.08 29.02
N LYS A 97 13.80 -11.94 28.17
CA LYS A 97 14.66 -11.57 27.06
C LYS A 97 14.10 -11.90 25.68
N HIS A 98 13.25 -12.90 25.60
CA HIS A 98 12.72 -13.39 24.33
C HIS A 98 11.26 -12.97 24.20
N LYS A 99 10.96 -12.09 23.26
CA LYS A 99 9.60 -11.66 22.96
C LYS A 99 9.21 -12.14 21.58
N PHE A 100 8.06 -12.80 21.49
CA PHE A 100 7.47 -13.29 20.24
C PHE A 100 6.15 -12.59 20.00
N ASN A 101 5.94 -12.12 18.78
CA ASN A 101 4.65 -11.62 18.31
C ASN A 101 4.32 -12.33 17.00
N ILE A 102 3.12 -12.88 16.94
CA ILE A 102 2.55 -13.49 15.73
C ILE A 102 1.22 -12.81 15.47
N GLY A 103 1.03 -12.31 14.26
CA GLY A 103 -0.20 -11.63 13.89
C GLY A 103 -0.78 -12.17 12.61
N THR A 104 -2.11 -12.18 12.51
CA THR A 104 -2.82 -12.47 11.27
C THR A 104 -3.88 -11.41 11.02
N ILE A 105 -4.13 -11.12 9.75
CA ILE A 105 -5.18 -10.19 9.33
C ILE A 105 -6.01 -10.82 8.21
N TYR A 106 -7.29 -10.50 8.22
CA TYR A 106 -8.23 -10.92 7.20
C TYR A 106 -9.21 -9.81 6.83
N GLU A 107 -9.47 -9.68 5.54
CA GLU A 107 -10.46 -8.76 4.98
C GLU A 107 -11.29 -9.48 3.94
N PHE A 108 -12.61 -9.34 4.04
CA PHE A 108 -13.53 -9.94 3.08
C PHE A 108 -13.52 -9.19 1.76
N ARG A 109 -13.75 -9.91 0.67
CA ARG A 109 -14.07 -9.30 -0.61
C ARG A 109 -15.38 -8.52 -0.49
N SER A 110 -15.39 -7.29 -0.98
CA SER A 110 -16.55 -6.41 -0.92
C SER A 110 -16.69 -5.57 -2.18
N GLY A 111 -17.93 -5.31 -2.60
CA GLY A 111 -18.22 -4.38 -3.68
C GLY A 111 -17.79 -2.96 -3.33
N MET A 112 -17.23 -2.25 -4.30
CA MET A 112 -16.88 -0.84 -4.16
C MET A 112 -18.12 0.01 -4.44
N ASN A 113 -18.90 0.32 -3.41
CA ASN A 113 -20.14 1.09 -3.54
C ASN A 113 -19.87 2.49 -4.04
N GLY A 114 -20.77 2.99 -4.89
CA GLY A 114 -20.71 4.31 -5.51
C GLY A 114 -21.33 4.32 -6.90
N LYS A 115 -20.81 5.17 -7.78
CA LYS A 115 -21.34 5.39 -9.11
C LYS A 115 -20.24 5.30 -10.16
N PHE A 116 -20.50 4.59 -11.23
CA PHE A 116 -19.66 4.57 -12.42
C PHE A 116 -20.40 5.20 -13.57
N GLU A 117 -19.77 6.17 -14.22
CA GLU A 117 -20.29 6.88 -15.39
C GLU A 117 -19.32 6.68 -16.55
N GLN A 118 -19.84 6.25 -17.68
CA GLN A 118 -19.10 6.17 -18.94
C GLN A 118 -19.78 7.01 -19.99
N THR A 119 -19.11 8.00 -20.52
CA THR A 119 -19.56 8.86 -21.61
C THR A 119 -18.68 8.63 -22.82
N THR A 120 -19.28 8.35 -23.98
CA THR A 120 -18.55 8.20 -25.25
C THR A 120 -19.13 9.19 -26.26
N THR A 121 -18.28 9.80 -27.08
CA THR A 121 -18.70 10.75 -28.13
C THR A 121 -19.80 10.13 -29.01
N GLY A 122 -20.90 10.84 -29.17
CA GLY A 122 -22.04 10.40 -30.00
C GLY A 122 -22.95 9.36 -29.37
N THR A 123 -22.77 9.05 -28.06
CA THR A 123 -23.57 8.07 -27.33
C THR A 123 -24.04 8.67 -26.01
N ASP A 124 -25.17 8.19 -25.49
CA ASP A 124 -25.65 8.55 -24.16
C ASP A 124 -24.70 8.09 -23.05
N THR A 125 -24.73 8.80 -21.93
CA THR A 125 -23.93 8.45 -20.76
C THR A 125 -24.51 7.20 -20.08
N LEU A 126 -23.71 6.13 -20.00
CA LEU A 126 -24.00 4.94 -19.20
C LEU A 126 -23.74 5.24 -17.74
N VAL A 127 -24.71 4.97 -16.88
CA VAL A 127 -24.59 5.11 -15.42
C VAL A 127 -24.98 3.81 -14.76
N VAL A 128 -24.06 3.25 -13.96
CA VAL A 128 -24.27 2.00 -13.21
C VAL A 128 -23.70 2.08 -11.79
N ASN A 129 -24.14 1.19 -10.90
CA ASN A 129 -23.54 1.03 -9.58
C ASN A 129 -22.11 0.52 -9.71
N SER A 130 -21.17 1.19 -9.05
CA SER A 130 -19.77 0.79 -9.11
C SER A 130 -19.49 -0.57 -8.48
N SER A 131 -20.31 -1.01 -7.51
CA SER A 131 -20.19 -2.34 -6.88
C SER A 131 -20.49 -3.52 -7.82
N GLU A 132 -21.20 -3.28 -8.92
CA GLU A 132 -21.45 -4.29 -9.96
C GLU A 132 -20.24 -4.47 -10.90
N LEU A 133 -19.35 -3.48 -10.94
CA LEU A 133 -18.19 -3.45 -11.82
C LEU A 133 -16.86 -3.62 -11.09
N PHE A 134 -16.80 -3.18 -9.83
CA PHE A 134 -15.55 -3.13 -9.07
C PHE A 134 -15.73 -3.71 -7.66
N GLU A 135 -14.84 -4.60 -7.30
CA GLU A 135 -14.74 -5.20 -5.97
C GLU A 135 -13.35 -4.99 -5.36
N MET A 136 -13.31 -4.79 -4.05
CA MET A 136 -12.07 -4.96 -3.27
C MET A 136 -11.80 -6.46 -3.11
N PRO A 137 -10.56 -6.93 -3.32
CA PRO A 137 -10.22 -8.34 -3.14
C PRO A 137 -10.26 -8.76 -1.68
N SER A 138 -10.43 -10.07 -1.42
CA SER A 138 -10.09 -10.62 -0.12
C SER A 138 -8.60 -10.42 0.17
N LEU A 139 -8.27 -10.09 1.41
CA LEU A 139 -6.89 -9.94 1.87
C LEU A 139 -6.63 -10.91 3.03
N TYR A 140 -5.52 -11.60 2.92
CA TYR A 140 -4.96 -12.47 3.95
C TYR A 140 -3.56 -11.96 4.28
N GLY A 141 -3.27 -11.80 5.54
CA GLY A 141 -1.94 -11.42 5.98
C GLY A 141 -1.51 -12.17 7.21
N GLY A 142 -0.22 -12.36 7.36
CA GLY A 142 0.38 -12.94 8.56
C GLY A 142 1.78 -12.41 8.75
N GLY A 143 2.20 -12.27 9.99
CA GLY A 143 3.53 -11.81 10.34
C GLY A 143 4.02 -12.42 11.63
N VAL A 144 5.33 -12.51 11.73
CA VAL A 144 6.03 -12.95 12.93
C VAL A 144 7.11 -11.95 13.27
N MET A 145 7.28 -11.66 14.55
CA MET A 145 8.34 -10.80 15.06
C MET A 145 8.95 -11.44 16.29
N TYR A 146 10.27 -11.53 16.30
CA TYR A 146 11.07 -11.99 17.41
C TYR A 146 11.98 -10.86 17.89
N THR A 147 11.98 -10.61 19.21
CA THR A 147 12.88 -9.64 19.84
C THR A 147 13.71 -10.31 20.92
N TYR A 148 15.02 -10.09 20.88
CA TYR A 148 15.95 -10.58 21.87
C TYR A 148 16.57 -9.42 22.67
N ASP A 149 16.37 -9.44 23.98
CA ASP A 149 17.00 -8.52 24.98
C ASP A 149 16.79 -7.01 24.62
N ASP A 150 15.70 -6.67 23.92
CA ASP A 150 15.41 -5.34 23.36
C ASP A 150 16.54 -4.79 22.43
N ARG A 151 17.45 -5.64 21.99
CA ARG A 151 18.62 -5.30 21.15
C ARG A 151 18.50 -5.77 19.73
N LEU A 152 18.03 -6.97 19.53
CA LEU A 152 17.84 -7.56 18.21
C LEU A 152 16.36 -7.81 17.98
N MET A 153 15.83 -7.27 16.90
CA MET A 153 14.46 -7.53 16.43
C MET A 153 14.54 -8.07 15.00
N ILE A 154 13.86 -9.19 14.74
CA ILE A 154 13.74 -9.80 13.41
C ILE A 154 12.28 -10.00 13.14
N GLY A 155 11.83 -9.61 11.94
CA GLY A 155 10.44 -9.74 11.53
C GLY A 155 10.30 -10.22 10.09
N ALA A 156 9.20 -10.92 9.86
CA ALA A 156 8.77 -11.36 8.53
C ALA A 156 7.26 -11.18 8.39
N ASP A 157 6.83 -10.58 7.29
CA ASP A 157 5.42 -10.37 6.96
C ASP A 157 5.10 -10.93 5.58
N PHE A 158 3.93 -11.51 5.48
CA PHE A 158 3.34 -11.99 4.24
C PHE A 158 1.93 -11.41 4.08
N MET A 159 1.60 -10.96 2.87
CA MET A 159 0.27 -10.51 2.52
C MET A 159 -0.12 -11.01 1.14
N TYR A 160 -1.36 -11.50 1.03
CA TYR A 160 -1.92 -12.01 -0.20
C TYR A 160 -3.29 -11.40 -0.46
N GLN A 161 -3.53 -10.92 -1.69
CA GLN A 161 -4.78 -10.32 -2.12
C GLN A 161 -5.30 -11.03 -3.37
N GLU A 162 -6.55 -11.51 -3.32
CA GLU A 162 -7.18 -12.31 -4.38
C GLU A 162 -7.83 -11.43 -5.46
N TYR A 163 -7.04 -10.62 -6.16
CA TYR A 163 -7.55 -9.76 -7.23
C TYR A 163 -8.17 -10.52 -8.41
N SER A 164 -7.72 -11.74 -8.70
CA SER A 164 -8.32 -12.57 -9.76
C SER A 164 -9.78 -12.88 -9.51
N LYS A 165 -10.19 -13.00 -8.24
CA LYS A 165 -11.57 -13.25 -7.84
C LYS A 165 -12.42 -11.99 -7.69
N ALA A 166 -11.81 -10.81 -7.69
CA ALA A 166 -12.50 -9.53 -7.60
C ALA A 166 -12.97 -9.06 -8.99
N LEU A 167 -14.10 -8.38 -9.03
CA LEU A 167 -14.59 -7.76 -10.26
C LEU A 167 -13.75 -6.55 -10.62
N TYR A 168 -13.39 -6.45 -11.91
CA TYR A 168 -12.77 -5.28 -12.52
C TYR A 168 -13.45 -5.02 -13.88
N TYR A 169 -14.17 -3.92 -13.98
CA TYR A 169 -15.09 -3.65 -15.09
C TYR A 169 -16.09 -4.80 -15.33
N GLY A 170 -16.66 -5.33 -14.26
CA GLY A 170 -17.64 -6.43 -14.31
C GLY A 170 -17.08 -7.81 -14.69
N LYS A 171 -15.76 -7.93 -14.84
CA LYS A 171 -15.10 -9.19 -15.22
C LYS A 171 -14.16 -9.68 -14.13
N ARG A 172 -14.10 -10.99 -13.93
CA ARG A 172 -13.11 -11.68 -13.07
C ARG A 172 -11.89 -12.08 -13.88
N ASP A 173 -10.82 -12.49 -13.22
CA ASP A 173 -9.54 -12.92 -13.82
C ASP A 173 -8.82 -11.87 -14.71
N THR A 174 -9.33 -10.64 -14.72
CA THR A 174 -8.69 -9.52 -15.43
C THR A 174 -7.37 -9.12 -14.76
N LEU A 175 -7.34 -9.17 -13.43
CA LEU A 175 -6.20 -8.82 -12.60
C LEU A 175 -5.51 -10.07 -12.06
N ALA A 176 -4.22 -9.98 -11.74
CA ALA A 176 -3.46 -11.04 -11.08
C ALA A 176 -3.54 -10.91 -9.57
N ASN A 177 -3.42 -12.03 -8.85
CA ASN A 177 -3.31 -11.99 -7.39
C ASN A 177 -2.02 -11.28 -6.96
N ARG A 178 -2.13 -10.44 -5.96
CA ARG A 178 -1.00 -9.71 -5.40
C ARG A 178 -0.44 -10.43 -4.18
N MET A 179 0.87 -10.57 -4.15
CA MET A 179 1.62 -11.10 -3.01
C MET A 179 2.65 -10.06 -2.58
N LYS A 180 2.78 -9.86 -1.27
CA LYS A 180 3.84 -9.05 -0.68
C LYS A 180 4.53 -9.84 0.42
N ILE A 181 5.87 -9.86 0.38
CA ILE A 181 6.72 -10.44 1.41
C ILE A 181 7.67 -9.34 1.88
N SER A 182 7.78 -9.19 3.19
CA SER A 182 8.72 -8.24 3.79
C SER A 182 9.53 -8.96 4.87
N LEU A 183 10.83 -8.76 4.85
CA LEU A 183 11.77 -9.26 5.85
C LEU A 183 12.53 -8.08 6.43
N GLY A 184 12.78 -8.07 7.72
CA GLY A 184 13.53 -7.00 8.36
C GLY A 184 14.24 -7.44 9.61
N ALA A 185 15.35 -6.76 9.90
CA ALA A 185 16.07 -6.88 11.17
C ALA A 185 16.48 -5.50 11.65
N GLU A 186 16.41 -5.30 12.97
CA GLU A 186 16.90 -4.14 13.68
C GLU A 186 17.86 -4.59 14.77
N TYR A 187 18.99 -3.89 14.87
CA TYR A 187 19.97 -4.13 15.94
C TYR A 187 20.34 -2.82 16.63
N THR A 188 20.27 -2.83 17.98
CA THR A 188 20.72 -1.74 18.85
C THR A 188 21.66 -2.34 19.89
N HIS A 189 22.92 -1.92 19.90
CA HIS A 189 23.95 -2.52 20.77
C HIS A 189 23.60 -2.42 22.25
N ASP A 190 23.30 -1.23 22.73
CA ASP A 190 22.80 -0.99 24.09
C ASP A 190 21.87 0.23 24.12
N PRO A 191 20.54 0.03 24.18
CA PRO A 191 19.57 1.13 24.19
C PRO A 191 19.76 2.11 25.37
N ARG A 192 20.45 1.68 26.44
CA ARG A 192 20.72 2.49 27.64
C ARG A 192 22.20 2.88 27.75
N GLY A 193 23.01 2.59 26.74
CA GLY A 193 24.44 2.84 26.70
C GLY A 193 24.79 4.33 26.86
N ARG A 194 25.96 4.59 27.46
CA ARG A 194 26.47 5.96 27.65
C ARG A 194 26.94 6.59 26.34
N LYS A 195 27.54 5.79 25.45
CA LYS A 195 28.01 6.26 24.15
C LYS A 195 26.83 6.41 23.20
N TYR A 196 26.87 7.44 22.36
CA TYR A 196 25.80 7.70 21.40
C TYR A 196 25.62 6.55 20.41
N ILE A 197 26.71 6.01 19.89
CA ILE A 197 26.71 4.93 18.90
C ILE A 197 26.07 3.63 19.43
N ASP A 198 26.18 3.35 20.73
CA ASP A 198 25.61 2.16 21.36
C ASP A 198 24.08 2.19 21.34
N ARG A 199 23.48 3.41 21.32
CA ARG A 199 22.04 3.66 21.31
C ARG A 199 21.45 3.79 19.91
N MET A 200 22.28 3.85 18.88
CA MET A 200 21.83 3.90 17.50
C MET A 200 21.25 2.55 17.09
N SER A 201 20.13 2.59 16.36
CA SER A 201 19.53 1.40 15.77
C SER A 201 19.94 1.27 14.30
N TRP A 202 20.40 0.08 13.95
CA TRP A 202 20.78 -0.31 12.59
C TRP A 202 19.71 -1.22 12.02
N ARG A 203 19.23 -0.92 10.83
CA ARG A 203 18.13 -1.64 10.20
C ARG A 203 18.52 -2.11 8.83
N ILE A 204 18.10 -3.33 8.51
CA ILE A 204 18.20 -3.89 7.16
C ILE A 204 16.89 -4.58 6.84
N GLY A 205 16.46 -4.51 5.59
CA GLY A 205 15.25 -5.19 5.15
C GLY A 205 15.27 -5.50 3.67
N ALA A 206 14.38 -6.41 3.30
CA ALA A 206 14.11 -6.76 1.92
C ALA A 206 12.60 -6.88 1.71
N ASN A 207 12.11 -6.42 0.57
CA ASN A 207 10.72 -6.48 0.21
C ASN A 207 10.56 -7.07 -1.20
N TYR A 208 9.57 -7.91 -1.35
CA TYR A 208 9.07 -8.35 -2.64
C TYR A 208 7.57 -8.04 -2.71
N ASN A 209 7.12 -7.47 -3.84
CA ASN A 209 5.72 -7.14 -4.05
C ASN A 209 5.35 -7.42 -5.51
N SER A 210 4.47 -8.38 -5.75
CA SER A 210 3.93 -8.59 -7.08
C SER A 210 2.81 -7.57 -7.36
N SER A 211 2.74 -7.07 -8.60
CA SER A 211 1.66 -6.19 -9.03
C SER A 211 0.37 -6.98 -9.27
N TYR A 212 -0.79 -6.37 -9.08
CA TYR A 212 -2.05 -6.94 -9.56
C TYR A 212 -2.27 -6.69 -11.07
N ALA A 213 -1.57 -5.73 -11.66
CA ALA A 213 -1.67 -5.44 -13.09
C ALA A 213 -0.86 -6.44 -13.93
N LYS A 214 -1.46 -6.90 -15.03
CA LYS A 214 -0.82 -7.73 -16.05
C LYS A 214 -0.44 -6.84 -17.23
N ILE A 215 0.82 -6.90 -17.66
CA ILE A 215 1.32 -6.22 -18.86
C ILE A 215 1.67 -7.32 -19.87
N ASN A 216 1.01 -7.33 -21.03
CA ASN A 216 1.17 -8.38 -22.04
C ASN A 216 0.98 -9.80 -21.46
N GLY A 217 -0.01 -9.97 -20.58
CA GLY A 217 -0.32 -11.24 -19.91
C GLY A 217 0.66 -11.65 -18.79
N LYS A 218 1.71 -10.88 -18.55
CA LYS A 218 2.72 -11.13 -17.51
C LYS A 218 2.51 -10.20 -16.32
N GLN A 219 2.66 -10.74 -15.13
CA GLN A 219 2.60 -10.00 -13.88
C GLN A 219 3.94 -9.32 -13.60
N ALA A 220 3.93 -8.03 -13.34
CA ALA A 220 5.11 -7.31 -12.89
C ALA A 220 5.39 -7.60 -11.41
N GLY A 221 6.65 -7.54 -11.02
CA GLY A 221 7.09 -7.63 -9.63
C GLY A 221 7.98 -6.45 -9.27
N ASP A 222 8.12 -6.21 -7.98
CA ASP A 222 8.95 -5.17 -7.41
C ASP A 222 9.76 -5.79 -6.26
N PHE A 223 11.08 -5.62 -6.30
CA PHE A 223 12.00 -6.09 -5.27
C PHE A 223 12.81 -4.90 -4.77
N SER A 224 12.94 -4.76 -3.46
CA SER A 224 13.77 -3.72 -2.87
C SER A 224 14.55 -4.22 -1.66
N ILE A 225 15.72 -3.60 -1.43
CA ILE A 225 16.53 -3.73 -0.24
C ILE A 225 16.53 -2.38 0.47
N THR A 226 16.38 -2.41 1.78
CA THR A 226 16.33 -1.22 2.62
C THR A 226 17.44 -1.24 3.65
N PHE A 227 18.01 -0.07 3.91
CA PHE A 227 18.93 0.17 5.01
C PHE A 227 18.45 1.38 5.82
N GLY A 228 18.49 1.30 7.14
CA GLY A 228 18.01 2.36 8.02
C GLY A 228 18.90 2.61 9.22
N LEU A 229 18.87 3.86 9.69
CA LEU A 229 19.53 4.29 10.92
C LEU A 229 18.51 4.97 11.83
N GLY A 230 18.43 4.54 13.07
CA GLY A 230 17.67 5.21 14.14
C GLY A 230 18.64 6.02 15.01
N LEU A 231 18.45 7.34 15.03
CA LEU A 231 19.31 8.31 15.74
C LEU A 231 18.51 8.88 16.93
N PRO A 232 18.65 8.34 18.15
CA PRO A 232 17.94 8.83 19.31
C PRO A 232 18.49 10.18 19.77
N LEU A 233 17.64 11.15 20.07
CA LEU A 233 18.06 12.43 20.65
C LEU A 233 18.39 12.26 22.14
N ARG A 234 19.36 13.03 22.62
CA ARG A 234 19.91 12.90 23.97
C ARG A 234 18.92 13.31 25.08
N THR A 235 18.08 14.29 24.82
CA THR A 235 17.24 14.95 25.83
C THR A 235 15.75 14.61 25.70
N SER A 236 15.34 13.91 24.65
CA SER A 236 13.95 13.53 24.41
C SER A 236 13.88 12.07 23.99
N LYS A 237 12.70 11.48 24.12
CA LYS A 237 12.40 10.14 23.55
C LYS A 237 12.24 10.18 22.02
N THR A 238 12.60 11.28 21.39
CA THR A 238 12.53 11.49 19.94
C THR A 238 13.65 10.71 19.24
N VAL A 239 13.29 10.05 18.15
CA VAL A 239 14.24 9.35 17.27
C VAL A 239 14.14 9.92 15.88
N ILE A 240 15.28 10.26 15.29
CA ILE A 240 15.37 10.61 13.85
C ILE A 240 15.69 9.33 13.11
N ASN A 241 14.84 8.96 12.16
CA ASN A 241 15.02 7.78 11.33
C ASN A 241 15.45 8.20 9.93
N VAL A 242 16.60 7.69 9.49
CA VAL A 242 17.11 7.87 8.12
C VAL A 242 17.01 6.55 7.41
N ASN A 243 16.38 6.52 6.25
CA ASN A 243 16.11 5.29 5.49
C ASN A 243 16.58 5.46 4.05
N PHE A 244 17.21 4.42 3.53
CA PHE A 244 17.62 4.26 2.14
C PHE A 244 16.94 3.03 1.58
N GLU A 245 16.39 3.11 0.39
CA GLU A 245 15.80 2.00 -0.34
C GLU A 245 16.33 1.99 -1.76
N TYR A 246 16.85 0.86 -2.19
CA TYR A 246 17.17 0.58 -3.58
C TYR A 246 16.29 -0.56 -4.08
N GLY A 247 15.64 -0.37 -5.21
CA GLY A 247 14.72 -1.35 -5.73
C GLY A 247 14.68 -1.39 -7.25
N ASN A 248 14.10 -2.49 -7.74
CA ASN A 248 13.82 -2.73 -9.14
C ASN A 248 12.33 -2.99 -9.30
N ALA A 249 11.63 -2.11 -10.03
CA ALA A 249 10.24 -2.27 -10.40
C ALA A 249 10.11 -2.84 -11.81
N GLY A 250 9.08 -3.66 -12.03
CA GLY A 250 8.82 -4.31 -13.30
C GLY A 250 9.27 -5.78 -13.35
N GLY A 251 10.22 -6.19 -12.53
CA GLY A 251 10.72 -7.57 -12.45
C GLY A 251 11.40 -8.08 -13.73
N MET A 252 11.80 -9.35 -13.73
CA MET A 252 12.52 -9.95 -14.87
C MET A 252 11.66 -10.19 -16.12
N THR A 253 10.33 -10.12 -15.99
CA THR A 253 9.36 -10.50 -17.04
C THR A 253 8.57 -9.34 -17.63
N ALA A 254 8.69 -8.12 -17.07
CA ALA A 254 7.93 -6.96 -17.53
C ALA A 254 8.62 -6.27 -18.71
N ALA A 255 7.83 -5.71 -19.61
CA ALA A 255 8.32 -4.89 -20.72
C ALA A 255 8.98 -3.59 -20.27
N LEU A 256 8.62 -3.11 -19.08
CA LEU A 256 9.19 -1.92 -18.45
C LEU A 256 9.94 -2.33 -17.18
N LYS A 257 11.22 -1.97 -17.10
CA LYS A 257 12.07 -2.15 -15.92
C LYS A 257 12.56 -0.80 -15.47
N GLU A 258 12.42 -0.53 -14.17
CA GLU A 258 12.86 0.71 -13.57
C GLU A 258 13.65 0.40 -12.29
N ASN A 259 14.86 0.93 -12.20
CA ASN A 259 15.61 0.94 -10.95
C ASN A 259 15.36 2.27 -10.25
N TYR A 260 15.11 2.22 -8.96
CA TYR A 260 14.87 3.41 -8.18
C TYR A 260 15.69 3.41 -6.89
N PHE A 261 15.98 4.63 -6.45
CA PHE A 261 16.57 4.90 -5.16
C PHE A 261 15.65 5.86 -4.40
N LYS A 262 15.32 5.52 -3.14
CA LYS A 262 14.53 6.38 -2.26
C LYS A 262 15.33 6.73 -1.02
N PHE A 263 15.26 7.98 -0.64
CA PHE A 263 15.75 8.50 0.62
C PHE A 263 14.56 8.96 1.47
N GLY A 264 14.54 8.59 2.73
CA GLY A 264 13.48 8.98 3.66
C GLY A 264 14.05 9.50 4.97
N LEU A 265 13.47 10.58 5.47
CA LEU A 265 13.75 11.15 6.78
C LEU A 265 12.45 11.22 7.58
N ASN A 266 12.41 10.58 8.74
CA ASN A 266 11.24 10.55 9.61
C ASN A 266 11.62 10.94 11.03
N PHE A 267 10.73 11.68 11.68
CA PHE A 267 10.86 12.08 13.08
C PHE A 267 9.79 11.36 13.91
N SER A 268 10.23 10.49 14.83
CA SER A 268 9.35 9.85 15.80
C SER A 268 9.38 10.64 17.09
N LEU A 269 8.38 11.52 17.26
CA LEU A 269 8.23 12.33 18.48
C LEU A 269 7.51 11.50 19.54
N ASN A 270 8.15 11.32 20.68
CA ASN A 270 7.55 10.61 21.81
C ASN A 270 7.69 11.51 23.06
N GLU A 271 6.65 12.29 23.32
CA GLU A 271 6.58 13.21 24.46
C GLU A 271 5.44 12.80 25.40
N THR A 272 5.67 12.99 26.69
CA THR A 272 4.67 12.74 27.72
C THR A 272 3.92 14.04 27.95
N TRP A 273 2.65 14.11 27.56
CA TRP A 273 1.79 15.26 27.77
C TRP A 273 1.13 15.16 29.15
N PHE A 274 0.77 16.29 29.74
CA PHE A 274 0.09 16.39 31.06
C PHE A 274 0.90 15.90 32.27
N VAL A 275 2.22 15.92 32.22
CA VAL A 275 3.05 15.71 33.43
C VAL A 275 3.07 16.98 34.25
N LYS A 276 2.57 16.93 35.49
CA LYS A 276 2.71 18.05 36.45
C LYS A 276 4.18 18.31 36.70
N ALA A 277 4.63 19.55 36.41
CA ALA A 277 5.98 19.97 36.79
C ALA A 277 6.12 19.89 38.32
N LYS A 278 7.06 19.09 38.83
CA LYS A 278 7.44 19.18 40.25
C LYS A 278 8.19 20.49 40.44
N VAL A 279 7.51 21.47 41.03
CA VAL A 279 8.17 22.67 41.55
C VAL A 279 9.02 22.21 42.73
N ARG A 280 10.33 22.35 42.63
CA ARG A 280 11.26 22.19 43.75
C ARG A 280 11.36 23.49 44.51
#